data_2b026e2d3a175cc9e8e8bc735ed680f5
#
_entry.id   2b026e2d3a175cc9e8e8bc735ed680f5
#
_cell.length_a   1.000
_cell.length_b   1.000
_cell.length_c   1.000
_cell.angle_alpha   90.00
_cell.angle_beta   90.00
_cell.angle_gamma   90.00
#
_symmetry.space_group_name_H-M   'P 1'
#
loop_
_entity.id
_entity.type
_entity.pdbx_description
1 polymer ?
#
loop_
_entity_poly.entity_id
_entity_poly.type
_entity_poly.pdbx_seq_one_letter_code
_entity_poly.pdbx_strand_id
1 'polypeptide(L)'
;MVATVACAQPGESAAARAGDRTFTVKELDDEWKAFNAKSKAEAEQSFYDGRKAALDRLVAKMVVDKAAAARAVDADRYVKDEVAKRRKTVTDADVNGFFKANQQQMRGRPLEEMAPSIKAFLDEQQEDAAYDALIAELRKAGAPVRMHLEPPRVQVAVAVHDPSRGPASAPITLVEFSDYQCPFCGRVTPTLKRLRDTYGERIRIVWKDFPLYDIHPQAQKASEAAWCAGEQGRYWEFHDRLFANQSTLGTEGLKQHATAVGLEPIGFNACLESNRYATRVQDGAKLGRELGVDSTPTAFINGRRVTGAQGYDAFAEIVDDELARLGK
;
A
#
# COMPACT_ATOMS: atom_id res chain seq x y z
N MET A 1 -32.46 -40.42 -14.90
CA MET A 1 -31.06 -40.02 -14.89
C MET A 1 -31.01 -38.51 -14.58
N VAL A 2 -30.67 -38.15 -13.35
CA VAL A 2 -30.52 -36.75 -12.96
C VAL A 2 -29.06 -36.42 -13.26
N ALA A 3 -28.80 -35.56 -14.25
CA ALA A 3 -27.48 -35.08 -14.55
C ALA A 3 -27.05 -34.11 -13.41
N THR A 4 -26.13 -34.54 -12.56
CA THR A 4 -25.41 -33.67 -11.64
C THR A 4 -24.60 -32.67 -12.45
N VAL A 5 -25.08 -31.44 -12.57
CA VAL A 5 -24.28 -30.32 -13.04
C VAL A 5 -23.23 -30.06 -11.97
N ALA A 6 -22.02 -30.56 -12.17
CA ALA A 6 -20.88 -30.16 -11.38
C ALA A 6 -20.65 -28.66 -11.59
N CYS A 7 -20.77 -27.85 -10.55
CA CYS A 7 -20.36 -26.45 -10.60
C CYS A 7 -18.84 -26.43 -10.89
N ALA A 8 -18.47 -26.07 -12.11
CA ALA A 8 -17.07 -25.83 -12.46
C ALA A 8 -16.49 -24.76 -11.51
N GLN A 9 -15.26 -24.99 -11.03
CA GLN A 9 -14.58 -23.96 -10.25
C GLN A 9 -14.37 -22.70 -11.11
N PRO A 10 -14.42 -21.48 -10.55
CA PRO A 10 -14.41 -20.22 -11.33
C PRO A 10 -13.30 -20.11 -12.39
N GLY A 11 -12.15 -20.79 -12.19
CA GLY A 11 -11.04 -20.78 -13.15
C GLY A 11 -11.15 -21.83 -14.28
N GLU A 12 -12.03 -22.83 -14.15
CA GLU A 12 -12.19 -23.93 -15.13
C GLU A 12 -13.29 -23.66 -16.14
N SER A 13 -14.04 -22.57 -16.00
CA SER A 13 -15.11 -22.22 -16.94
C SER A 13 -14.54 -21.92 -18.32
N ALA A 14 -15.20 -22.45 -19.36
CA ALA A 14 -14.86 -22.17 -20.75
C ALA A 14 -15.10 -20.69 -21.06
N ALA A 15 -14.08 -20.01 -21.56
CA ALA A 15 -14.15 -18.62 -22.02
C ALA A 15 -14.45 -18.54 -23.52
N ALA A 16 -13.86 -19.44 -24.31
CA ALA A 16 -14.08 -19.52 -25.76
C ALA A 16 -13.82 -20.93 -26.30
N ARG A 17 -14.29 -21.21 -27.47
CA ARG A 17 -14.00 -22.45 -28.23
C ARG A 17 -13.59 -22.09 -29.66
N ALA A 18 -12.45 -22.63 -30.10
CA ALA A 18 -11.96 -22.49 -31.47
C ALA A 18 -11.61 -23.87 -32.01
N GLY A 19 -12.44 -24.40 -32.92
CA GLY A 19 -12.34 -25.78 -33.36
C GLY A 19 -12.53 -26.75 -32.19
N ASP A 20 -11.58 -27.66 -32.00
CA ASP A 20 -11.59 -28.63 -30.90
C ASP A 20 -10.95 -28.12 -29.62
N ARG A 21 -10.34 -26.92 -29.64
CA ARG A 21 -9.70 -26.31 -28.46
C ARG A 21 -10.69 -25.43 -27.69
N THR A 22 -10.77 -25.67 -26.38
CA THR A 22 -11.44 -24.79 -25.43
C THR A 22 -10.41 -23.97 -24.68
N PHE A 23 -10.61 -22.65 -24.62
CA PHE A 23 -9.84 -21.73 -23.78
C PHE A 23 -10.61 -21.50 -22.47
N THR A 24 -9.92 -21.63 -21.35
CA THR A 24 -10.51 -21.42 -20.03
C THR A 24 -10.29 -19.97 -19.56
N VAL A 25 -11.10 -19.52 -18.59
CA VAL A 25 -10.88 -18.21 -17.94
C VAL A 25 -9.50 -18.16 -17.30
N LYS A 26 -9.02 -19.27 -16.73
CA LYS A 26 -7.68 -19.35 -16.15
C LYS A 26 -6.58 -19.10 -17.19
N GLU A 27 -6.67 -19.71 -18.38
CA GLU A 27 -5.70 -19.46 -19.45
C GLU A 27 -5.71 -18.00 -19.90
N LEU A 28 -6.87 -17.35 -19.97
CA LEU A 28 -6.95 -15.92 -20.29
C LEU A 28 -6.32 -15.05 -19.19
N ASP A 29 -6.55 -15.40 -17.94
CA ASP A 29 -5.96 -14.70 -16.80
C ASP A 29 -4.44 -14.84 -16.73
N ASP A 30 -3.94 -16.06 -17.03
CA ASP A 30 -2.50 -16.33 -17.08
C ASP A 30 -1.85 -15.56 -18.25
N GLU A 31 -2.48 -15.54 -19.43
CA GLU A 31 -2.01 -14.78 -20.59
C GLU A 31 -2.06 -13.27 -20.34
N TRP A 32 -3.15 -12.75 -19.76
CA TRP A 32 -3.23 -11.34 -19.39
C TRP A 32 -2.14 -10.95 -18.42
N LYS A 33 -1.88 -11.78 -17.41
CA LYS A 33 -0.78 -11.54 -16.45
C LYS A 33 0.58 -11.55 -17.15
N ALA A 34 0.82 -12.48 -18.06
CA ALA A 34 2.09 -12.56 -18.81
C ALA A 34 2.30 -11.34 -19.71
N PHE A 35 1.23 -10.86 -20.34
CA PHE A 35 1.26 -9.69 -21.23
C PHE A 35 1.34 -8.36 -20.48
N ASN A 36 0.55 -8.20 -19.40
CA ASN A 36 0.48 -6.98 -18.60
C ASN A 36 0.05 -7.26 -17.15
N ALA A 37 0.98 -7.68 -16.32
CA ALA A 37 0.75 -8.00 -14.91
C ALA A 37 0.18 -6.82 -14.11
N LYS A 38 0.60 -5.59 -14.43
CA LYS A 38 0.11 -4.36 -13.80
C LYS A 38 -1.38 -4.17 -14.06
N SER A 39 -1.79 -4.20 -15.33
CA SER A 39 -3.18 -4.00 -15.73
C SER A 39 -4.11 -5.03 -15.07
N LYS A 40 -3.67 -6.30 -15.00
CA LYS A 40 -4.44 -7.35 -14.32
C LYS A 40 -4.58 -7.06 -12.82
N ALA A 41 -3.49 -6.73 -12.14
CA ALA A 41 -3.52 -6.44 -10.71
C ALA A 41 -4.40 -5.21 -10.38
N GLU A 42 -4.36 -4.17 -11.20
CA GLU A 42 -5.19 -2.97 -11.04
C GLU A 42 -6.69 -3.28 -11.24
N ALA A 43 -7.02 -4.11 -12.24
CA ALA A 43 -8.40 -4.52 -12.47
C ALA A 43 -8.96 -5.36 -11.31
N GLU A 44 -8.19 -6.32 -10.81
CA GLU A 44 -8.57 -7.15 -9.64
C GLU A 44 -8.76 -6.29 -8.39
N GLN A 45 -7.85 -5.33 -8.15
CA GLN A 45 -7.96 -4.41 -7.03
C GLN A 45 -9.20 -3.51 -7.16
N SER A 46 -9.42 -2.90 -8.33
CA SER A 46 -10.58 -2.04 -8.60
C SER A 46 -11.91 -2.78 -8.42
N PHE A 47 -11.95 -4.05 -8.84
CA PHE A 47 -13.13 -4.89 -8.65
C PHE A 47 -13.40 -5.20 -7.17
N TYR A 48 -12.34 -5.49 -6.40
CA TYR A 48 -12.45 -5.68 -4.97
C TYR A 48 -12.91 -4.39 -4.27
N ASP A 49 -12.29 -3.25 -4.59
CA ASP A 49 -12.61 -1.95 -3.98
C ASP A 49 -14.06 -1.54 -4.23
N GLY A 50 -14.56 -1.77 -5.46
CA GLY A 50 -15.96 -1.55 -5.80
C GLY A 50 -16.92 -2.41 -4.97
N ARG A 51 -16.60 -3.70 -4.78
CA ARG A 51 -17.38 -4.61 -3.92
C ARG A 51 -17.31 -4.21 -2.45
N LYS A 52 -16.12 -3.84 -1.95
CA LYS A 52 -15.94 -3.38 -0.57
C LYS A 52 -16.77 -2.14 -0.31
N ALA A 53 -16.70 -1.14 -1.18
CA ALA A 53 -17.49 0.08 -1.07
C ALA A 53 -19.01 -0.18 -1.11
N ALA A 54 -19.46 -1.12 -1.93
CA ALA A 54 -20.87 -1.52 -1.96
C ALA A 54 -21.29 -2.21 -0.66
N LEU A 55 -20.45 -3.11 -0.12
CA LEU A 55 -20.69 -3.78 1.15
C LEU A 55 -20.74 -2.76 2.30
N ASP A 56 -19.80 -1.81 2.34
CA ASP A 56 -19.76 -0.77 3.38
C ASP A 56 -21.04 0.07 3.37
N ARG A 57 -21.58 0.42 2.17
CA ARG A 57 -22.88 1.11 2.05
C ARG A 57 -24.06 0.24 2.53
N LEU A 58 -24.06 -1.06 2.21
CA LEU A 58 -25.10 -1.97 2.69
C LEU A 58 -25.08 -2.11 4.21
N VAL A 59 -23.90 -2.23 4.80
CA VAL A 59 -23.73 -2.27 6.26
C VAL A 59 -24.15 -0.95 6.90
N ALA A 60 -23.73 0.18 6.35
CA ALA A 60 -24.14 1.51 6.84
C ALA A 60 -25.66 1.66 6.82
N LYS A 61 -26.30 1.30 5.69
CA LYS A 61 -27.75 1.30 5.60
C LYS A 61 -28.41 0.42 6.66
N MET A 62 -27.94 -0.80 6.84
CA MET A 62 -28.49 -1.75 7.82
C MET A 62 -28.40 -1.21 9.26
N VAL A 63 -27.28 -0.62 9.67
CA VAL A 63 -27.12 -0.10 11.02
C VAL A 63 -27.96 1.17 11.25
N VAL A 64 -28.11 2.00 10.22
CA VAL A 64 -28.99 3.19 10.24
C VAL A 64 -30.45 2.78 10.34
N ASP A 65 -30.93 1.88 9.46
CA ASP A 65 -32.32 1.38 9.46
C ASP A 65 -32.69 0.82 10.85
N LYS A 66 -31.80 0.02 11.44
CA LYS A 66 -31.99 -0.53 12.78
C LYS A 66 -32.08 0.55 13.85
N ALA A 67 -31.23 1.56 13.80
CA ALA A 67 -31.21 2.64 14.78
C ALA A 67 -32.43 3.57 14.64
N ALA A 68 -32.85 3.87 13.42
CA ALA A 68 -34.06 4.64 13.12
C ALA A 68 -35.34 3.92 13.58
N ALA A 69 -35.44 2.61 13.29
CA ALA A 69 -36.55 1.78 13.74
C ALA A 69 -36.67 1.74 15.28
N ALA A 70 -35.54 1.66 16.00
CA ALA A 70 -35.52 1.69 17.45
C ALA A 70 -36.05 3.00 18.05
N ARG A 71 -36.04 4.09 17.27
CA ARG A 71 -36.57 5.43 17.65
C ARG A 71 -37.93 5.74 17.01
N ALA A 72 -38.49 4.80 16.25
CA ALA A 72 -39.74 4.97 15.51
C ALA A 72 -39.73 6.18 14.57
N VAL A 73 -38.59 6.44 13.90
CA VAL A 73 -38.43 7.53 12.94
C VAL A 73 -37.98 6.98 11.58
N ASP A 74 -38.18 7.77 10.53
CA ASP A 74 -37.64 7.48 9.20
C ASP A 74 -36.12 7.54 9.17
N ALA A 75 -35.48 6.70 8.35
CA ALA A 75 -34.02 6.58 8.28
C ALA A 75 -33.33 7.87 7.82
N ASP A 76 -33.89 8.55 6.80
CA ASP A 76 -33.32 9.79 6.27
C ASP A 76 -33.40 10.91 7.32
N ARG A 77 -34.56 11.00 8.00
CA ARG A 77 -34.73 11.91 9.10
C ARG A 77 -33.77 11.63 10.25
N TYR A 78 -33.60 10.34 10.60
CA TYR A 78 -32.66 9.93 11.63
C TYR A 78 -31.23 10.39 11.30
N VAL A 79 -30.75 10.10 10.08
CA VAL A 79 -29.42 10.52 9.62
C VAL A 79 -29.27 12.04 9.68
N LYS A 80 -30.23 12.79 9.12
CA LYS A 80 -30.21 14.23 9.11
C LYS A 80 -30.09 14.83 10.51
N ASP A 81 -30.89 14.34 11.44
CA ASP A 81 -30.92 14.84 12.82
C ASP A 81 -29.63 14.49 13.58
N GLU A 82 -29.10 13.31 13.37
CA GLU A 82 -27.86 12.84 14.03
C GLU A 82 -26.58 13.45 13.44
N VAL A 83 -26.52 13.67 12.13
CA VAL A 83 -25.43 14.38 11.44
C VAL A 83 -25.40 15.84 11.88
N ALA A 84 -26.57 16.50 11.94
CA ALA A 84 -26.66 17.90 12.43
C ALA A 84 -26.12 18.10 13.84
N LYS A 85 -26.27 17.10 14.73
CA LYS A 85 -25.72 17.15 16.10
C LYS A 85 -24.20 17.01 16.16
N ARG A 86 -23.60 16.32 15.19
CA ARG A 86 -22.16 15.98 15.13
C ARG A 86 -21.37 16.97 14.28
N ARG A 87 -22.03 17.59 13.31
CA ARG A 87 -21.41 18.51 12.36
C ARG A 87 -20.88 19.75 13.08
N LYS A 88 -19.63 20.10 12.81
CA LYS A 88 -19.03 21.35 13.27
C LYS A 88 -19.39 22.49 12.31
N THR A 89 -19.66 23.65 12.85
CA THR A 89 -19.88 24.83 12.02
C THR A 89 -18.57 25.32 11.43
N VAL A 90 -18.56 25.51 10.13
CA VAL A 90 -17.40 26.08 9.40
C VAL A 90 -17.40 27.62 9.65
N THR A 91 -16.29 28.11 10.19
CA THR A 91 -16.07 29.52 10.49
C THR A 91 -15.28 30.22 9.38
N ASP A 92 -15.28 31.53 9.37
CA ASP A 92 -14.46 32.34 8.48
C ASP A 92 -12.95 32.09 8.73
N ALA A 93 -12.58 31.74 9.96
CA ALA A 93 -11.20 31.35 10.29
C ALA A 93 -10.79 30.06 9.59
N ASP A 94 -11.70 29.08 9.49
CA ASP A 94 -11.44 27.81 8.77
C ASP A 94 -11.28 28.07 7.27
N VAL A 95 -12.14 28.91 6.69
CA VAL A 95 -12.05 29.31 5.27
C VAL A 95 -10.72 30.00 4.98
N ASN A 96 -10.32 30.96 5.84
CA ASN A 96 -9.04 31.65 5.72
C ASN A 96 -7.84 30.71 5.88
N GLY A 97 -7.91 29.78 6.85
CA GLY A 97 -6.89 28.75 7.07
C GLY A 97 -6.69 27.85 5.85
N PHE A 98 -7.80 27.34 5.30
CA PHE A 98 -7.79 26.51 4.10
C PHE A 98 -7.22 27.27 2.89
N PHE A 99 -7.64 28.50 2.67
CA PHE A 99 -7.14 29.33 1.59
C PHE A 99 -5.61 29.55 1.68
N LYS A 100 -5.11 29.89 2.87
CA LYS A 100 -3.67 30.11 3.10
C LYS A 100 -2.86 28.82 2.85
N ALA A 101 -3.35 27.68 3.30
CA ALA A 101 -2.68 26.39 3.13
C ALA A 101 -2.65 25.93 1.66
N ASN A 102 -3.58 26.41 0.82
CA ASN A 102 -3.76 25.94 -0.56
C ASN A 102 -3.55 27.05 -1.61
N GLN A 103 -2.81 28.12 -1.29
CA GLN A 103 -2.62 29.29 -2.18
C GLN A 103 -2.16 28.94 -3.59
N GLN A 104 -1.27 27.94 -3.73
CA GLN A 104 -0.78 27.51 -5.05
C GLN A 104 -1.91 26.97 -5.93
N GLN A 105 -2.89 26.27 -5.34
CA GLN A 105 -4.03 25.72 -6.05
C GLN A 105 -5.08 26.78 -6.43
N MET A 106 -5.07 27.94 -5.74
CA MET A 106 -5.99 29.04 -5.98
C MET A 106 -5.62 29.87 -7.23
N ARG A 107 -4.46 29.61 -7.86
CA ARG A 107 -4.01 30.24 -9.11
C ARG A 107 -4.12 31.79 -9.09
N GLY A 108 -3.81 32.42 -7.97
CA GLY A 108 -3.83 33.86 -7.81
C GLY A 108 -5.21 34.50 -7.64
N ARG A 109 -6.29 33.71 -7.55
CA ARG A 109 -7.62 34.24 -7.25
C ARG A 109 -7.70 34.74 -5.80
N PRO A 110 -8.37 35.89 -5.55
CA PRO A 110 -8.47 36.45 -4.20
C PRO A 110 -9.41 35.61 -3.30
N LEU A 111 -9.19 35.72 -1.99
CA LEU A 111 -10.00 35.00 -1.00
C LEU A 111 -11.50 35.31 -1.13
N GLU A 112 -11.87 36.58 -1.37
CA GLU A 112 -13.26 37.02 -1.47
C GLU A 112 -14.04 36.29 -2.56
N GLU A 113 -13.37 35.99 -3.69
CA GLU A 113 -13.93 35.21 -4.79
C GLU A 113 -14.06 33.73 -4.43
N MET A 114 -13.07 33.19 -3.71
CA MET A 114 -12.98 31.76 -3.40
C MET A 114 -13.73 31.35 -2.13
N ALA A 115 -13.97 32.29 -1.21
CA ALA A 115 -14.56 32.00 0.11
C ALA A 115 -15.89 31.24 0.07
N PRO A 116 -16.86 31.56 -0.82
CA PRO A 116 -18.10 30.78 -0.89
C PRO A 116 -17.88 29.31 -1.29
N SER A 117 -16.99 29.07 -2.28
CA SER A 117 -16.68 27.71 -2.73
C SER A 117 -15.89 26.92 -1.70
N ILE A 118 -14.93 27.56 -1.03
CA ILE A 118 -14.17 26.95 0.07
C ILE A 118 -15.11 26.62 1.24
N LYS A 119 -16.02 27.54 1.59
CA LYS A 119 -16.98 27.28 2.67
C LYS A 119 -17.89 26.10 2.34
N ALA A 120 -18.44 26.05 1.14
CA ALA A 120 -19.28 24.92 0.70
C ALA A 120 -18.51 23.58 0.74
N PHE A 121 -17.27 23.56 0.27
CA PHE A 121 -16.39 22.39 0.33
C PHE A 121 -16.11 21.94 1.78
N LEU A 122 -15.79 22.89 2.68
CA LEU A 122 -15.55 22.57 4.08
C LEU A 122 -16.83 22.14 4.80
N ASP A 123 -17.98 22.73 4.45
CA ASP A 123 -19.29 22.34 4.98
C ASP A 123 -19.64 20.90 4.58
N GLU A 124 -19.40 20.50 3.33
CA GLU A 124 -19.56 19.12 2.83
C GLU A 124 -18.63 18.17 3.58
N GLN A 125 -17.35 18.52 3.72
CA GLN A 125 -16.40 17.70 4.51
C GLN A 125 -16.84 17.49 5.96
N GLN A 126 -17.40 18.51 6.60
CA GLN A 126 -17.91 18.38 7.98
C GLN A 126 -19.15 17.49 8.03
N GLU A 127 -19.99 17.50 7.00
CA GLU A 127 -21.17 16.64 6.90
C GLU A 127 -20.76 15.18 6.70
N ASP A 128 -19.83 14.90 5.78
CA ASP A 128 -19.26 13.58 5.55
C ASP A 128 -18.58 13.02 6.82
N ALA A 129 -17.74 13.82 7.48
CA ALA A 129 -17.10 13.42 8.72
C ALA A 129 -18.09 13.13 9.85
N ALA A 130 -19.17 13.89 9.94
CA ALA A 130 -20.24 13.67 10.92
C ALA A 130 -21.04 12.39 10.61
N TYR A 131 -21.29 12.10 9.32
CA TYR A 131 -21.91 10.86 8.88
C TYR A 131 -21.02 9.64 9.18
N ASP A 132 -19.74 9.71 8.84
CA ASP A 132 -18.78 8.65 9.10
C ASP A 132 -18.66 8.33 10.60
N ALA A 133 -18.64 9.38 11.43
CA ALA A 133 -18.63 9.23 12.88
C ALA A 133 -19.92 8.55 13.40
N LEU A 134 -21.09 8.90 12.85
CA LEU A 134 -22.34 8.24 13.16
C LEU A 134 -22.30 6.75 12.80
N ILE A 135 -21.86 6.42 11.59
CA ILE A 135 -21.76 5.03 11.12
C ILE A 135 -20.79 4.22 11.98
N ALA A 136 -19.64 4.80 12.33
CA ALA A 136 -18.65 4.15 13.20
C ALA A 136 -19.21 3.83 14.58
N GLU A 137 -19.97 4.78 15.18
CA GLU A 137 -20.65 4.60 16.46
C GLU A 137 -21.71 3.51 16.40
N LEU A 138 -22.55 3.50 15.36
CA LEU A 138 -23.60 2.50 15.18
C LEU A 138 -23.03 1.10 14.92
N ARG A 139 -21.95 1.00 14.16
CA ARG A 139 -21.21 -0.27 13.96
C ARG A 139 -20.65 -0.81 15.28
N LYS A 140 -20.06 0.06 16.09
CA LYS A 140 -19.51 -0.32 17.41
C LYS A 140 -20.57 -0.78 18.40
N ALA A 141 -21.76 -0.17 18.36
CA ALA A 141 -22.88 -0.54 19.23
C ALA A 141 -23.64 -1.78 18.75
N GLY A 142 -23.45 -2.19 17.50
CA GLY A 142 -24.12 -3.33 16.89
C GLY A 142 -23.38 -4.65 17.04
N ALA A 143 -23.91 -5.68 16.38
CA ALA A 143 -23.19 -6.95 16.25
C ALA A 143 -21.95 -6.76 15.36
N PRO A 144 -20.82 -7.42 15.68
CA PRO A 144 -19.61 -7.30 14.89
C PRO A 144 -19.84 -7.75 13.44
N VAL A 145 -19.46 -6.92 12.49
CA VAL A 145 -19.51 -7.24 11.07
C VAL A 145 -18.30 -8.11 10.72
N ARG A 146 -18.55 -9.33 10.29
CA ARG A 146 -17.49 -10.23 9.81
C ARG A 146 -17.37 -10.08 8.29
N MET A 147 -16.22 -9.59 7.84
CA MET A 147 -15.90 -9.47 6.41
C MET A 147 -15.52 -10.86 5.86
N HIS A 148 -16.19 -11.30 4.80
CA HIS A 148 -15.84 -12.52 4.06
C HIS A 148 -15.39 -12.18 2.63
N LEU A 149 -15.29 -10.89 2.29
CA LEU A 149 -14.76 -10.44 1.01
C LEU A 149 -13.24 -10.44 1.09
N GLU A 150 -12.61 -11.37 0.35
CA GLU A 150 -11.16 -11.48 0.33
C GLU A 150 -10.54 -10.48 -0.65
N PRO A 151 -9.53 -9.69 -0.24
CA PRO A 151 -8.79 -8.83 -1.14
C PRO A 151 -7.92 -9.66 -2.09
N PRO A 152 -7.61 -9.15 -3.30
CA PRO A 152 -6.65 -9.81 -4.18
C PRO A 152 -5.29 -9.92 -3.50
N ARG A 153 -4.64 -11.07 -3.73
CA ARG A 153 -3.34 -11.38 -3.12
C ARG A 153 -2.35 -11.84 -4.16
N VAL A 154 -1.19 -11.27 -4.12
CA VAL A 154 -0.04 -11.62 -4.96
C VAL A 154 0.97 -12.38 -4.11
N GLN A 155 1.32 -13.60 -4.52
CA GLN A 155 2.40 -14.32 -3.85
C GLN A 155 3.75 -13.74 -4.27
N VAL A 156 4.44 -13.12 -3.32
CA VAL A 156 5.79 -12.59 -3.53
C VAL A 156 6.79 -13.61 -3.02
N ALA A 157 7.65 -14.11 -3.90
CA ALA A 157 8.70 -15.02 -3.51
C ALA A 157 9.75 -14.32 -2.62
N VAL A 158 9.95 -14.85 -1.42
CA VAL A 158 10.97 -14.39 -0.47
C VAL A 158 12.03 -15.45 -0.35
N ALA A 159 13.24 -15.13 -0.76
CA ALA A 159 14.39 -16.01 -0.65
C ALA A 159 15.03 -15.92 0.75
N VAL A 160 15.73 -16.98 1.16
CA VAL A 160 16.40 -17.05 2.47
C VAL A 160 17.44 -15.93 2.65
N HIS A 161 18.05 -15.50 1.56
CA HIS A 161 19.08 -14.45 1.56
C HIS A 161 18.53 -13.03 1.30
N ASP A 162 17.21 -12.86 1.15
CA ASP A 162 16.65 -11.51 1.05
C ASP A 162 16.86 -10.75 2.35
N PRO A 163 17.33 -9.50 2.29
CA PRO A 163 17.49 -8.69 3.48
C PRO A 163 16.15 -8.53 4.20
N SER A 164 16.12 -8.87 5.47
CA SER A 164 14.89 -8.78 6.25
C SER A 164 15.14 -8.34 7.69
N ARG A 165 14.15 -7.65 8.26
CA ARG A 165 14.07 -7.27 9.68
C ARG A 165 12.84 -7.95 10.30
N GLY A 166 13.01 -8.56 11.45
CA GLY A 166 11.98 -9.38 12.11
C GLY A 166 12.14 -10.87 11.86
N PRO A 167 11.47 -11.71 12.65
CA PRO A 167 11.63 -13.15 12.60
C PRO A 167 11.03 -13.76 11.32
N ALA A 168 11.64 -14.82 10.82
CA ALA A 168 11.13 -15.56 9.66
C ALA A 168 9.75 -16.20 9.92
N SER A 169 9.42 -16.45 11.19
CA SER A 169 8.15 -17.00 11.65
C SER A 169 7.05 -15.96 11.89
N ALA A 170 7.31 -14.66 11.63
CA ALA A 170 6.31 -13.62 11.82
C ALA A 170 5.05 -13.92 11.00
N PRO A 171 3.85 -13.76 11.60
CA PRO A 171 2.58 -13.98 10.89
C PRO A 171 2.36 -12.98 9.75
N ILE A 172 2.98 -11.81 9.83
CA ILE A 172 2.91 -10.77 8.80
C ILE A 172 4.26 -10.67 8.10
N THR A 173 4.25 -10.82 6.78
CA THR A 173 5.40 -10.52 5.92
C THR A 173 5.05 -9.32 5.04
N LEU A 174 5.79 -8.22 5.21
CA LEU A 174 5.75 -7.05 4.37
C LEU A 174 6.96 -7.09 3.43
N VAL A 175 6.72 -7.21 2.13
CA VAL A 175 7.78 -7.15 1.11
C VAL A 175 7.73 -5.79 0.44
N GLU A 176 8.79 -5.00 0.56
CA GLU A 176 8.91 -3.68 -0.06
C GLU A 176 9.80 -3.76 -1.29
N PHE A 177 9.26 -3.36 -2.46
CA PHE A 177 10.03 -3.04 -3.65
C PHE A 177 10.38 -1.56 -3.62
N SER A 178 11.67 -1.26 -3.59
CA SER A 178 12.14 0.08 -3.25
C SER A 178 13.43 0.45 -3.99
N ASP A 179 13.75 1.75 -3.97
CA ASP A 179 14.84 2.38 -4.70
C ASP A 179 15.51 3.41 -3.80
N TYR A 180 16.82 3.27 -3.59
CA TYR A 180 17.58 4.16 -2.69
C TYR A 180 17.61 5.62 -3.13
N GLN A 181 17.44 5.91 -4.42
CA GLN A 181 17.41 7.28 -4.92
C GLN A 181 16.00 7.88 -4.93
N CYS A 182 14.96 7.06 -4.78
CA CYS A 182 13.57 7.52 -4.77
C CYS A 182 13.24 8.31 -3.49
N PRO A 183 12.81 9.59 -3.59
CA PRO A 183 12.47 10.38 -2.41
C PRO A 183 11.23 9.86 -1.67
N PHE A 184 10.31 9.21 -2.38
CA PHE A 184 9.13 8.60 -1.78
C PHE A 184 9.49 7.36 -0.94
N CYS A 185 10.53 6.59 -1.35
CA CYS A 185 11.07 5.49 -0.55
C CYS A 185 11.70 6.00 0.74
N GLY A 186 12.46 7.12 0.66
CA GLY A 186 12.96 7.77 1.87
C GLY A 186 11.84 8.20 2.82
N ARG A 187 10.70 8.69 2.28
CA ARG A 187 9.54 9.12 3.09
C ARG A 187 8.79 7.98 3.77
N VAL A 188 8.75 6.79 3.18
CA VAL A 188 8.07 5.64 3.80
C VAL A 188 8.91 4.95 4.88
N THR A 189 10.23 5.11 4.86
CA THR A 189 11.16 4.48 5.81
C THR A 189 10.78 4.70 7.29
N PRO A 190 10.43 5.92 7.77
CA PRO A 190 9.97 6.12 9.15
C PRO A 190 8.66 5.38 9.45
N THR A 191 7.75 5.26 8.48
CA THR A 191 6.49 4.50 8.62
C THR A 191 6.77 3.02 8.84
N LEU A 192 7.67 2.42 8.03
CA LEU A 192 8.06 1.02 8.17
C LEU A 192 8.79 0.75 9.49
N LYS A 193 9.64 1.70 9.92
CA LYS A 193 10.26 1.63 11.24
C LYS A 193 9.20 1.61 12.35
N ARG A 194 8.21 2.53 12.31
CA ARG A 194 7.12 2.58 13.29
C ARG A 194 6.29 1.30 13.30
N LEU A 195 6.00 0.72 12.13
CA LEU A 195 5.31 -0.58 12.04
C LEU A 195 6.09 -1.66 12.78
N ARG A 196 7.39 -1.79 12.52
CA ARG A 196 8.24 -2.75 13.21
C ARG A 196 8.25 -2.52 14.73
N ASP A 197 8.39 -1.27 15.16
CA ASP A 197 8.41 -0.92 16.58
C ASP A 197 7.05 -1.22 17.27
N THR A 198 5.93 -1.08 16.53
CA THR A 198 4.57 -1.34 17.04
C THR A 198 4.23 -2.84 17.06
N TYR A 199 4.55 -3.57 16.00
CA TYR A 199 4.13 -4.97 15.85
C TYR A 199 5.19 -5.98 16.32
N GLY A 200 6.46 -5.56 16.52
CA GLY A 200 7.54 -6.39 17.08
C GLY A 200 7.73 -7.70 16.32
N GLU A 201 7.68 -8.81 17.04
CA GLU A 201 7.86 -10.16 16.50
C GLU A 201 6.73 -10.62 15.55
N ARG A 202 5.64 -9.86 15.46
CA ARG A 202 4.51 -10.20 14.59
C ARG A 202 4.70 -9.75 13.14
N ILE A 203 5.74 -8.94 12.84
CA ILE A 203 6.00 -8.45 11.49
C ILE A 203 7.44 -8.73 11.05
N ARG A 204 7.59 -9.21 9.82
CA ARG A 204 8.85 -9.30 9.09
C ARG A 204 8.80 -8.37 7.90
N ILE A 205 9.77 -7.45 7.80
CA ILE A 205 9.94 -6.55 6.64
C ILE A 205 11.07 -7.10 5.78
N VAL A 206 10.80 -7.33 4.51
CA VAL A 206 11.72 -7.86 3.51
C VAL A 206 11.95 -6.79 2.45
N TRP A 207 13.19 -6.54 2.11
CA TRP A 207 13.60 -5.63 1.05
C TRP A 207 13.76 -6.35 -0.29
N LYS A 208 13.29 -5.69 -1.36
CA LYS A 208 13.54 -6.06 -2.75
C LYS A 208 14.01 -4.83 -3.53
N ASP A 209 15.12 -4.96 -4.22
CA ASP A 209 15.64 -3.89 -5.07
C ASP A 209 14.74 -3.67 -6.28
N PHE A 210 14.36 -2.43 -6.51
CA PHE A 210 13.59 -2.01 -7.69
C PHE A 210 14.08 -0.64 -8.19
N PRO A 211 15.33 -0.54 -8.68
CA PRO A 211 15.85 0.71 -9.19
C PRO A 211 15.08 1.17 -10.44
N LEU A 212 14.66 2.44 -10.44
CA LEU A 212 13.97 3.09 -11.54
C LEU A 212 15.01 3.66 -12.51
N TYR A 213 15.57 2.81 -13.35
CA TYR A 213 16.74 3.09 -14.19
C TYR A 213 16.66 4.37 -15.02
N ASP A 214 15.46 4.71 -15.53
CA ASP A 214 15.26 5.84 -16.43
C ASP A 214 15.37 7.21 -15.74
N ILE A 215 15.08 7.25 -14.42
CA ILE A 215 15.00 8.50 -13.66
C ILE A 215 15.94 8.55 -12.44
N HIS A 216 16.50 7.40 -12.04
CA HIS A 216 17.36 7.26 -10.85
C HIS A 216 18.70 6.58 -11.22
N PRO A 217 19.63 7.30 -11.87
CA PRO A 217 20.85 6.69 -12.42
C PRO A 217 21.81 6.11 -11.36
N GLN A 218 21.68 6.49 -10.09
CA GLN A 218 22.54 5.99 -9.00
C GLN A 218 21.90 4.82 -8.24
N ALA A 219 20.62 4.53 -8.44
CA ALA A 219 19.87 3.55 -7.64
C ALA A 219 20.43 2.13 -7.76
N GLN A 220 20.77 1.68 -8.97
CA GLN A 220 21.38 0.35 -9.21
C GLN A 220 22.66 0.19 -8.39
N LYS A 221 23.54 1.18 -8.45
CA LYS A 221 24.84 1.08 -7.78
C LYS A 221 24.70 1.20 -6.25
N ALA A 222 23.74 1.99 -5.77
CA ALA A 222 23.41 2.06 -4.36
C ALA A 222 22.88 0.71 -3.81
N SER A 223 22.03 0.02 -4.59
CA SER A 223 21.57 -1.32 -4.27
C SER A 223 22.74 -2.33 -4.21
N GLU A 224 23.62 -2.35 -5.21
CA GLU A 224 24.81 -3.20 -5.20
C GLU A 224 25.69 -2.93 -3.98
N ALA A 225 25.87 -1.66 -3.61
CA ALA A 225 26.64 -1.25 -2.43
C ALA A 225 26.03 -1.77 -1.13
N ALA A 226 24.70 -1.77 -1.01
CA ALA A 226 24.02 -2.33 0.16
C ALA A 226 24.26 -3.84 0.28
N TRP A 227 24.26 -4.57 -0.83
CA TRP A 227 24.63 -5.99 -0.84
C TRP A 227 26.10 -6.21 -0.44
N CYS A 228 27.03 -5.36 -0.93
CA CYS A 228 28.44 -5.40 -0.50
C CYS A 228 28.59 -5.14 1.00
N ALA A 229 27.81 -4.20 1.57
CA ALA A 229 27.78 -4.00 3.00
C ALA A 229 27.24 -5.22 3.75
N GLY A 230 26.30 -5.94 3.13
CA GLY A 230 25.77 -7.19 3.65
C GLY A 230 26.79 -8.31 3.81
N GLU A 231 27.82 -8.39 2.94
CA GLU A 231 28.91 -9.36 3.08
C GLU A 231 29.69 -9.20 4.40
N GLN A 232 29.69 -7.97 4.92
CA GLN A 232 30.33 -7.62 6.21
C GLN A 232 29.32 -7.53 7.36
N GLY A 233 28.09 -8.02 7.17
CA GLY A 233 27.04 -8.03 8.19
C GLY A 233 26.43 -6.66 8.51
N ARG A 234 26.63 -5.65 7.64
CA ARG A 234 26.19 -4.27 7.87
C ARG A 234 25.15 -3.78 6.83
N TYR A 235 24.38 -4.71 6.25
CA TYR A 235 23.38 -4.36 5.24
C TYR A 235 22.44 -3.26 5.71
N TRP A 236 21.87 -3.42 6.90
CA TRP A 236 20.82 -2.53 7.38
C TRP A 236 21.33 -1.19 7.88
N GLU A 237 22.49 -1.13 8.51
CA GLU A 237 23.13 0.12 8.89
C GLU A 237 23.47 0.95 7.64
N PHE A 238 23.93 0.27 6.58
CA PHE A 238 24.22 0.91 5.31
C PHE A 238 22.93 1.35 4.61
N HIS A 239 21.91 0.51 4.58
CA HIS A 239 20.57 0.83 4.07
C HIS A 239 20.00 2.10 4.73
N ASP A 240 19.96 2.14 6.06
CA ASP A 240 19.43 3.29 6.79
C ASP A 240 20.22 4.57 6.49
N ARG A 241 21.54 4.43 6.32
CA ARG A 241 22.41 5.54 5.99
C ARG A 241 22.20 6.06 4.57
N LEU A 242 21.97 5.20 3.60
CA LEU A 242 21.66 5.62 2.23
C LEU A 242 20.40 6.47 2.17
N PHE A 243 19.32 6.05 2.84
CA PHE A 243 18.09 6.83 2.91
C PHE A 243 18.25 8.15 3.66
N ALA A 244 19.10 8.20 4.67
CA ALA A 244 19.41 9.44 5.36
C ALA A 244 20.26 10.42 4.51
N ASN A 245 20.84 9.95 3.39
CA ASN A 245 21.81 10.72 2.60
C ASN A 245 21.59 10.56 1.08
N GLN A 246 20.33 10.59 0.62
CA GLN A 246 19.96 10.32 -0.78
C GLN A 246 20.61 11.26 -1.82
N SER A 247 21.14 12.40 -1.41
CA SER A 247 21.85 13.32 -2.31
C SER A 247 23.29 12.89 -2.64
N THR A 248 23.83 11.86 -1.98
CA THR A 248 25.24 11.44 -2.10
C THR A 248 25.38 9.95 -2.39
N LEU A 249 24.63 9.45 -3.39
CA LEU A 249 24.61 8.04 -3.81
C LEU A 249 25.61 7.71 -4.93
N GLY A 250 26.42 8.66 -5.38
CA GLY A 250 27.51 8.40 -6.32
C GLY A 250 28.60 7.53 -5.71
N THR A 251 29.47 6.93 -6.54
CA THR A 251 30.48 5.94 -6.11
C THR A 251 31.32 6.42 -4.92
N GLU A 252 31.80 7.66 -4.94
CA GLU A 252 32.60 8.21 -3.84
C GLU A 252 31.77 8.41 -2.56
N GLY A 253 30.48 8.84 -2.70
CA GLY A 253 29.56 8.93 -1.58
C GLY A 253 29.29 7.55 -0.96
N LEU A 254 29.09 6.52 -1.79
CA LEU A 254 28.91 5.14 -1.31
C LEU A 254 30.13 4.64 -0.50
N LYS A 255 31.34 4.94 -0.95
CA LYS A 255 32.58 4.62 -0.20
C LYS A 255 32.65 5.36 1.14
N GLN A 256 32.26 6.64 1.14
CA GLN A 256 32.19 7.42 2.40
C GLN A 256 31.13 6.87 3.36
N HIS A 257 29.97 6.46 2.85
CA HIS A 257 28.93 5.82 3.65
C HIS A 257 29.40 4.49 4.22
N ALA A 258 30.15 3.69 3.45
CA ALA A 258 30.75 2.44 3.89
C ALA A 258 31.70 2.65 5.08
N THR A 259 32.59 3.62 4.95
CA THR A 259 33.51 3.98 6.05
C THR A 259 32.74 4.45 7.30
N ALA A 260 31.70 5.26 7.10
CA ALA A 260 30.92 5.81 8.21
C ALA A 260 30.09 4.76 9.00
N VAL A 261 29.77 3.62 8.39
CA VAL A 261 29.14 2.48 9.09
C VAL A 261 30.15 1.42 9.53
N GLY A 262 31.47 1.70 9.41
CA GLY A 262 32.54 0.85 9.91
C GLY A 262 32.85 -0.36 9.04
N LEU A 263 32.59 -0.29 7.72
CA LEU A 263 32.98 -1.34 6.79
C LEU A 263 34.49 -1.29 6.51
N GLU A 264 35.08 -2.45 6.26
CA GLU A 264 36.46 -2.56 5.81
C GLU A 264 36.53 -2.07 4.33
N PRO A 265 37.33 -1.01 4.02
CA PRO A 265 37.26 -0.34 2.73
C PRO A 265 37.74 -1.18 1.55
N ILE A 266 38.80 -2.01 1.72
CA ILE A 266 39.39 -2.77 0.61
C ILE A 266 38.38 -3.79 0.10
N GLY A 267 37.77 -4.57 0.99
CA GLY A 267 36.77 -5.58 0.64
C GLY A 267 35.49 -4.96 0.07
N PHE A 268 35.02 -3.87 0.66
CA PHE A 268 33.86 -3.15 0.17
C PHE A 268 34.09 -2.61 -1.25
N ASN A 269 35.21 -1.92 -1.48
CA ASN A 269 35.55 -1.35 -2.78
C ASN A 269 35.70 -2.42 -3.85
N ALA A 270 36.42 -3.51 -3.55
CA ALA A 270 36.56 -4.63 -4.45
C ALA A 270 35.21 -5.29 -4.80
N CYS A 271 34.31 -5.42 -3.83
CA CYS A 271 32.95 -5.89 -4.07
C CYS A 271 32.19 -4.95 -5.01
N LEU A 272 32.17 -3.66 -4.72
CA LEU A 272 31.43 -2.65 -5.46
C LEU A 272 31.95 -2.52 -6.93
N GLU A 273 33.25 -2.57 -7.12
CA GLU A 273 33.90 -2.49 -8.44
C GLU A 273 33.69 -3.75 -9.28
N SER A 274 33.51 -4.92 -8.64
CA SER A 274 33.27 -6.19 -9.32
C SER A 274 31.88 -6.31 -9.95
N ASN A 275 30.92 -5.47 -9.62
CA ASN A 275 29.51 -5.53 -10.01
C ASN A 275 28.84 -6.91 -9.72
N ARG A 276 29.37 -7.71 -8.78
CA ARG A 276 28.91 -9.08 -8.53
C ARG A 276 27.44 -9.18 -8.11
N TYR A 277 26.87 -8.08 -7.60
CA TYR A 277 25.46 -8.00 -7.22
C TYR A 277 24.55 -7.38 -8.28
N ALA A 278 25.08 -6.97 -9.44
CA ALA A 278 24.28 -6.35 -10.50
C ALA A 278 23.11 -7.23 -10.93
N THR A 279 23.37 -8.53 -11.21
CA THR A 279 22.32 -9.48 -11.61
C THR A 279 21.26 -9.66 -10.51
N ARG A 280 21.65 -9.73 -9.24
CA ARG A 280 20.71 -9.86 -8.12
C ARG A 280 19.76 -8.67 -8.02
N VAL A 281 20.27 -7.46 -8.17
CA VAL A 281 19.45 -6.24 -8.19
C VAL A 281 18.49 -6.26 -9.39
N GLN A 282 18.97 -6.66 -10.56
CA GLN A 282 18.16 -6.81 -11.77
C GLN A 282 17.05 -7.87 -11.61
N ASP A 283 17.36 -8.99 -10.96
CA ASP A 283 16.39 -10.05 -10.66
C ASP A 283 15.29 -9.56 -9.71
N GLY A 284 15.64 -8.73 -8.71
CA GLY A 284 14.66 -8.05 -7.85
C GLY A 284 13.71 -7.16 -8.66
N ALA A 285 14.27 -6.33 -9.54
CA ALA A 285 13.48 -5.45 -10.41
C ALA A 285 12.63 -6.25 -11.41
N LYS A 286 13.16 -7.36 -11.95
CA LYS A 286 12.41 -8.26 -12.84
C LYS A 286 11.23 -8.88 -12.11
N LEU A 287 11.44 -9.44 -10.92
CA LEU A 287 10.37 -9.99 -10.09
C LEU A 287 9.29 -8.95 -9.82
N GLY A 288 9.67 -7.72 -9.45
CA GLY A 288 8.71 -6.64 -9.24
C GLY A 288 7.84 -6.39 -10.49
N ARG A 289 8.43 -6.28 -11.67
CA ARG A 289 7.68 -6.10 -12.93
C ARG A 289 6.73 -7.27 -13.22
N GLU A 290 7.14 -8.50 -12.98
CA GLU A 290 6.30 -9.70 -13.14
C GLU A 290 5.10 -9.71 -12.16
N LEU A 291 5.21 -8.99 -11.04
CA LEU A 291 4.15 -8.77 -10.06
C LEU A 291 3.36 -7.47 -10.30
N GLY A 292 3.63 -6.79 -11.42
CA GLY A 292 2.97 -5.54 -11.78
C GLY A 292 3.46 -4.30 -11.04
N VAL A 293 4.62 -4.36 -10.38
CA VAL A 293 5.28 -3.17 -9.80
C VAL A 293 5.84 -2.31 -10.91
N ASP A 294 5.51 -1.03 -10.90
CA ASP A 294 5.95 -0.02 -11.87
C ASP A 294 6.45 1.28 -11.22
N SER A 295 6.29 1.38 -9.92
CA SER A 295 6.66 2.55 -9.13
C SER A 295 7.14 2.16 -7.74
N THR A 296 7.93 3.04 -7.12
CA THR A 296 8.46 2.83 -5.78
C THR A 296 8.07 3.96 -4.81
N PRO A 297 7.85 3.64 -3.54
CA PRO A 297 7.80 2.29 -2.97
C PRO A 297 6.51 1.56 -3.36
N THR A 298 6.59 0.24 -3.55
CA THR A 298 5.42 -0.64 -3.59
C THR A 298 5.63 -1.77 -2.60
N ALA A 299 4.69 -1.96 -1.68
CA ALA A 299 4.76 -3.01 -0.67
C ALA A 299 3.66 -4.06 -0.87
N PHE A 300 3.93 -5.27 -0.39
CA PHE A 300 2.96 -6.36 -0.32
C PHE A 300 2.92 -6.88 1.12
N ILE A 301 1.78 -6.73 1.79
CA ILE A 301 1.54 -7.22 3.16
C ILE A 301 0.74 -8.52 3.06
N ASN A 302 1.38 -9.66 3.31
CA ASN A 302 0.80 -10.98 3.08
C ASN A 302 0.12 -11.08 1.69
N GLY A 303 0.74 -10.46 0.69
CA GLY A 303 0.26 -10.42 -0.69
C GLY A 303 -0.70 -9.28 -1.04
N ARG A 304 -1.20 -8.53 -0.08
CA ARG A 304 -2.03 -7.33 -0.32
C ARG A 304 -1.17 -6.15 -0.73
N ARG A 305 -1.44 -5.57 -1.89
CA ARG A 305 -0.63 -4.50 -2.48
C ARG A 305 -0.89 -3.15 -1.82
N VAL A 306 0.18 -2.42 -1.51
CA VAL A 306 0.16 -1.02 -1.07
C VAL A 306 1.10 -0.23 -1.98
N THR A 307 0.59 0.73 -2.73
CA THR A 307 1.37 1.54 -3.68
C THR A 307 1.67 2.92 -3.11
N GLY A 308 2.91 3.38 -3.28
CA GLY A 308 3.36 4.70 -2.86
C GLY A 308 3.65 4.81 -1.37
N ALA A 309 4.17 5.99 -0.97
CA ALA A 309 4.53 6.30 0.41
C ALA A 309 3.27 6.66 1.23
N GLN A 310 2.45 5.66 1.52
CA GLN A 310 1.27 5.80 2.37
C GLN A 310 1.65 6.10 3.83
N GLY A 311 0.73 6.69 4.57
CA GLY A 311 0.88 6.94 6.00
C GLY A 311 0.81 5.66 6.84
N TYR A 312 1.21 5.77 8.11
CA TYR A 312 1.22 4.64 9.05
C TYR A 312 -0.15 3.93 9.16
N ASP A 313 -1.23 4.70 9.24
CA ASP A 313 -2.56 4.14 9.49
C ASP A 313 -3.04 3.22 8.33
N ALA A 314 -2.69 3.56 7.09
CA ALA A 314 -3.02 2.73 5.92
C ALA A 314 -2.30 1.38 5.95
N PHE A 315 -1.04 1.34 6.40
CA PHE A 315 -0.32 0.09 6.59
C PHE A 315 -0.85 -0.69 7.80
N ALA A 316 -1.10 0.01 8.91
CA ALA A 316 -1.56 -0.60 10.16
C ALA A 316 -2.92 -1.28 9.99
N GLU A 317 -3.87 -0.65 9.30
CA GLU A 317 -5.18 -1.24 8.98
C GLU A 317 -5.02 -2.60 8.28
N ILE A 318 -4.13 -2.69 7.29
CA ILE A 318 -3.90 -3.94 6.56
C ILE A 318 -3.23 -4.99 7.47
N VAL A 319 -2.26 -4.57 8.28
CA VAL A 319 -1.58 -5.49 9.21
C VAL A 319 -2.57 -6.03 10.25
N ASP A 320 -3.42 -5.18 10.81
CA ASP A 320 -4.43 -5.56 11.81
C ASP A 320 -5.48 -6.50 11.20
N ASP A 321 -5.97 -6.21 9.98
CA ASP A 321 -6.85 -7.11 9.24
C ASP A 321 -6.23 -8.49 9.03
N GLU A 322 -4.95 -8.54 8.63
CA GLU A 322 -4.25 -9.80 8.40
C GLU A 322 -4.02 -10.58 9.70
N LEU A 323 -3.68 -9.90 10.80
CA LEU A 323 -3.56 -10.52 12.12
C LEU A 323 -4.91 -11.08 12.56
N ALA A 324 -5.99 -10.32 12.43
CA ALA A 324 -7.33 -10.77 12.76
C ALA A 324 -7.76 -12.00 11.93
N ARG A 325 -7.47 -11.99 10.62
CA ARG A 325 -7.73 -13.13 9.72
C ARG A 325 -6.98 -14.39 10.15
N LEU A 326 -5.76 -14.23 10.66
CA LEU A 326 -4.91 -15.34 11.13
C LEU A 326 -5.19 -15.75 12.58
N GLY A 327 -6.07 -15.05 13.30
CA GLY A 327 -6.37 -15.30 14.71
C GLY A 327 -5.19 -14.95 15.64
N LYS A 328 -4.40 -13.92 15.32
CA LYS A 328 -3.15 -13.53 16.01
C LYS A 328 -3.24 -12.14 16.64
#